data_4b426a093cc3634637c99de2b90897b6
#
_entry.id   4b426a093cc3634637c99de2b90897b6
#
_cell.length_a   1.000
_cell.length_b   1.000
_cell.length_c   1.000
_cell.angle_alpha   90.00
_cell.angle_beta   90.00
_cell.angle_gamma   90.00
#
_symmetry.space_group_name_H-M   'P 1'
#
loop_
_entity.id
_entity.type
_entity.pdbx_description
1 polymer ?
#
loop_
_entity_poly.entity_id
_entity_poly.type
_entity_poly.pdbx_seq_one_letter_code
_entity_poly.pdbx_strand_id
1 'polypeptide(L)'
;MRDLPVHPTRTTYRVITSDNPKLIKTEKKKHVIATVLHFAPADLSGVNVCPFADGCKKVCLHTAGNPAFQEDKNAGRMARTKRFLTDRESFEADFVTDLVIQQAKADADGVEATHRPNGTSDIAWEVHRFDAFGGQTMFELFPRMQFMDYTKYPMSLRDTTIPNYYLIFSLSNTNENEARKAIQRGFNVAVVMAVRPGQPMPGEFWGHPVVDGDEHDLRFMDPQHSIVGLRAKGLAVGDTSGFVWSPKTGDQITMVSQWIDADRGFANHQFAKANDTSAAQNIDMPGVATAS
;
A
#
# COMPACT_ATOMS: atom_id res chain seq x y z
N MET A 1 24.93 -6.86 18.95
CA MET A 1 24.56 -7.19 17.57
C MET A 1 25.17 -8.53 17.25
N ARG A 2 24.38 -9.56 16.93
CA ARG A 2 24.95 -10.72 16.23
C ARG A 2 25.30 -10.19 14.84
N ASP A 3 26.51 -10.50 14.36
CA ASP A 3 26.95 -10.15 13.01
C ASP A 3 26.00 -10.84 12.03
N LEU A 4 25.03 -10.10 11.52
CA LEU A 4 24.19 -10.57 10.42
C LEU A 4 25.14 -10.67 9.21
N PRO A 5 25.22 -11.83 8.54
CA PRO A 5 26.14 -11.99 7.43
C PRO A 5 25.71 -11.05 6.30
N VAL A 6 26.51 -10.03 6.06
CA VAL A 6 26.39 -9.23 4.83
C VAL A 6 26.82 -10.16 3.70
N HIS A 7 25.91 -10.48 2.79
CA HIS A 7 26.22 -11.35 1.67
C HIS A 7 27.33 -10.71 0.82
N PRO A 8 28.44 -11.41 0.52
CA PRO A 8 29.63 -10.82 -0.11
C PRO A 8 29.43 -10.34 -1.55
N THR A 9 28.32 -10.71 -2.19
CA THR A 9 27.99 -10.28 -3.55
C THR A 9 26.76 -9.37 -3.55
N ARG A 10 26.94 -8.13 -3.06
CA ARG A 10 25.92 -7.11 -3.25
C ARG A 10 25.76 -6.81 -4.74
N THR A 11 24.62 -7.17 -5.32
CA THR A 11 24.21 -6.56 -6.57
C THR A 11 23.94 -5.07 -6.27
N THR A 12 24.22 -4.15 -7.18
CA THR A 12 23.98 -2.70 -7.03
C THR A 12 22.50 -2.34 -6.92
N TYR A 13 21.63 -3.34 -6.80
CA TYR A 13 20.19 -3.22 -6.87
C TYR A 13 19.58 -3.09 -5.47
N ARG A 14 18.99 -1.93 -5.19
CA ARG A 14 18.19 -1.74 -3.98
C ARG A 14 16.81 -2.37 -4.12
N VAL A 15 16.46 -3.22 -3.18
CA VAL A 15 15.15 -3.88 -3.11
C VAL A 15 14.10 -2.97 -2.49
N ILE A 16 14.48 -2.23 -1.44
CA ILE A 16 13.59 -1.30 -0.73
C ILE A 16 13.74 0.13 -1.24
N THR A 17 12.71 0.95 -1.02
CA THR A 17 12.68 2.37 -1.39
C THR A 17 12.50 3.26 -0.16
N SER A 18 13.17 4.42 -0.16
CA SER A 18 13.09 5.43 0.91
C SER A 18 12.76 6.84 0.38
N ASP A 19 12.63 7.00 -0.93
CA ASP A 19 12.61 8.28 -1.64
C ASP A 19 11.22 8.76 -2.06
N ASN A 20 10.15 8.07 -1.62
CA ASN A 20 8.82 8.58 -1.93
C ASN A 20 8.45 9.79 -1.02
N PRO A 21 7.68 10.77 -1.55
CA PRO A 21 7.39 12.02 -0.85
C PRO A 21 6.73 11.83 0.52
N LYS A 22 5.93 10.78 0.70
CA LYS A 22 5.25 10.52 1.96
C LYS A 22 6.21 9.98 3.03
N LEU A 23 7.15 9.11 2.64
CA LEU A 23 8.21 8.64 3.56
C LEU A 23 9.09 9.80 4.00
N ILE A 24 9.57 10.63 3.05
CA ILE A 24 10.38 11.82 3.36
C ILE A 24 9.65 12.77 4.33
N LYS A 25 8.34 13.00 4.12
CA LYS A 25 7.52 13.80 5.05
C LYS A 25 7.43 13.15 6.43
N THR A 26 7.25 11.84 6.47
CA THR A 26 7.16 11.05 7.70
C THR A 26 8.49 11.12 8.47
N GLU A 27 9.62 10.88 7.82
CA GLU A 27 10.95 10.96 8.41
C GLU A 27 11.20 12.32 9.07
N LYS A 28 10.93 13.41 8.34
CA LYS A 28 11.10 14.78 8.84
C LYS A 28 10.20 15.11 10.04
N LYS A 29 8.95 14.62 10.04
CA LYS A 29 7.98 14.92 11.10
C LYS A 29 8.17 14.09 12.36
N LYS A 30 8.64 12.84 12.21
CA LYS A 30 8.61 11.83 13.27
C LYS A 30 9.99 11.37 13.73
N HIS A 31 11.05 11.88 13.11
CA HIS A 31 12.44 11.50 13.42
C HIS A 31 12.66 9.97 13.35
N VAL A 32 12.30 9.38 12.23
CA VAL A 32 12.46 7.96 11.93
C VAL A 32 13.12 7.79 10.58
N ILE A 33 13.71 6.63 10.31
CA ILE A 33 14.09 6.22 8.96
C ILE A 33 13.06 5.21 8.48
N ALA A 34 12.32 5.57 7.42
CA ALA A 34 11.22 4.77 6.90
C ALA A 34 11.51 4.25 5.50
N THR A 35 11.24 2.97 5.27
CA THR A 35 11.40 2.33 3.95
C THR A 35 10.19 1.47 3.61
N VAL A 36 10.07 1.14 2.32
CA VAL A 36 8.97 0.32 1.82
C VAL A 36 9.45 -0.60 0.70
N LEU A 37 8.93 -1.82 0.68
CA LEU A 37 9.07 -2.76 -0.44
C LEU A 37 7.83 -2.68 -1.33
N HIS A 38 8.03 -2.49 -2.64
CA HIS A 38 6.96 -2.48 -3.63
C HIS A 38 7.12 -3.62 -4.63
N PHE A 39 6.17 -4.53 -4.66
CA PHE A 39 5.98 -5.52 -5.73
C PHE A 39 5.00 -5.03 -6.80
N ALA A 40 4.96 -5.71 -7.93
CA ALA A 40 3.88 -5.55 -8.91
C ALA A 40 2.56 -5.99 -8.28
N PRO A 41 1.54 -5.10 -8.24
CA PRO A 41 0.33 -5.37 -7.46
C PRO A 41 -0.52 -6.47 -8.08
N ALA A 42 -1.23 -7.19 -7.25
CA ALA A 42 -2.14 -8.27 -7.61
C ALA A 42 -1.48 -9.25 -8.58
N ASP A 43 -2.09 -9.48 -9.74
CA ASP A 43 -1.67 -10.40 -10.79
C ASP A 43 -0.92 -9.74 -11.96
N LEU A 44 -0.49 -8.49 -11.81
CA LEU A 44 0.22 -7.75 -12.86
C LEU A 44 1.51 -8.45 -13.33
N SER A 45 2.18 -9.20 -12.44
CA SER A 45 3.39 -9.99 -12.75
C SER A 45 3.10 -11.40 -13.28
N GLY A 46 1.84 -11.78 -13.45
CA GLY A 46 1.42 -13.16 -13.75
C GLY A 46 1.26 -14.05 -12.50
N VAL A 47 1.64 -13.56 -11.32
CA VAL A 47 1.43 -14.23 -10.02
C VAL A 47 0.72 -13.28 -9.08
N ASN A 48 -0.35 -13.74 -8.44
CA ASN A 48 -1.13 -12.90 -7.52
C ASN A 48 -0.42 -12.74 -6.17
N VAL A 49 0.09 -11.54 -5.90
CA VAL A 49 0.70 -11.15 -4.63
C VAL A 49 -0.26 -10.41 -3.68
N CYS A 50 -1.55 -10.36 -4.03
CA CYS A 50 -2.63 -9.74 -3.24
C CYS A 50 -3.87 -10.64 -3.25
N PRO A 51 -3.89 -11.77 -2.54
CA PRO A 51 -4.96 -12.79 -2.66
C PRO A 51 -6.37 -12.27 -2.39
N PHE A 52 -6.52 -11.26 -1.50
CA PHE A 52 -7.80 -10.67 -1.11
C PHE A 52 -8.04 -9.28 -1.73
N ALA A 53 -7.41 -8.97 -2.88
CA ALA A 53 -7.49 -7.61 -3.44
C ALA A 53 -8.86 -7.22 -3.99
N ASP A 54 -9.62 -8.16 -4.54
CA ASP A 54 -10.97 -7.93 -5.13
C ASP A 54 -11.09 -6.61 -5.90
N GLY A 55 -12.04 -5.73 -5.53
CA GLY A 55 -12.23 -4.42 -6.14
C GLY A 55 -11.03 -3.48 -6.06
N CYS A 56 -10.12 -3.69 -5.09
CA CYS A 56 -8.87 -2.94 -4.97
C CYS A 56 -7.98 -3.07 -6.23
N LYS A 57 -8.05 -4.19 -6.96
CA LYS A 57 -7.25 -4.39 -8.19
C LYS A 57 -7.47 -3.29 -9.22
N LYS A 58 -8.72 -2.85 -9.40
CA LYS A 58 -9.12 -1.85 -10.42
C LYS A 58 -8.64 -0.44 -10.10
N VAL A 59 -8.56 -0.10 -8.82
CA VAL A 59 -8.24 1.24 -8.32
C VAL A 59 -6.95 1.26 -7.49
N CYS A 60 -6.09 0.28 -7.70
CA CYS A 60 -4.89 0.09 -6.91
C CYS A 60 -4.00 1.34 -6.90
N LEU A 61 -3.44 1.63 -5.74
CA LEU A 61 -2.59 2.80 -5.48
C LEU A 61 -1.35 2.88 -6.41
N HIS A 62 -0.97 1.78 -7.07
CA HIS A 62 0.13 1.79 -8.03
C HIS A 62 -0.12 2.74 -9.23
N THR A 63 -1.37 3.10 -9.48
CA THR A 63 -1.76 4.07 -10.52
C THR A 63 -1.66 5.53 -10.05
N ALA A 64 -1.46 5.76 -8.75
CA ALA A 64 -1.32 7.10 -8.19
C ALA A 64 0.10 7.65 -8.38
N GLY A 65 0.20 8.98 -8.42
CA GLY A 65 1.45 9.71 -8.53
C GLY A 65 1.68 10.31 -9.90
N ASN A 66 2.91 10.81 -10.17
CA ASN A 66 3.23 11.46 -11.44
C ASN A 66 3.22 10.44 -12.59
N PRO A 67 2.37 10.63 -13.62
CA PRO A 67 2.29 9.74 -14.78
C PRO A 67 3.62 9.54 -15.52
N ALA A 68 4.46 10.57 -15.59
CA ALA A 68 5.76 10.51 -16.27
C ALA A 68 6.72 9.43 -15.72
N PHE A 69 6.53 8.99 -14.48
CA PHE A 69 7.36 7.97 -13.83
C PHE A 69 6.64 6.63 -13.62
N GLN A 70 5.42 6.47 -14.13
CA GLN A 70 4.64 5.25 -13.87
C GLN A 70 5.23 4.02 -14.55
N GLU A 71 5.74 4.17 -15.76
CA GLU A 71 6.34 3.07 -16.52
C GLU A 71 7.57 2.53 -15.80
N ASP A 72 8.52 3.41 -15.44
CA ASP A 72 9.74 3.02 -14.71
C ASP A 72 9.43 2.39 -13.35
N LYS A 73 8.48 2.97 -12.62
CA LYS A 73 8.03 2.41 -11.33
C LYS A 73 7.44 1.01 -11.49
N ASN A 74 6.62 0.80 -12.50
CA ASN A 74 6.02 -0.50 -12.76
C ASN A 74 7.07 -1.50 -13.26
N ALA A 75 8.00 -1.09 -14.12
CA ALA A 75 9.13 -1.92 -14.54
C ALA A 75 9.98 -2.38 -13.33
N GLY A 76 10.29 -1.46 -12.43
CA GLY A 76 11.02 -1.79 -11.19
C GLY A 76 10.24 -2.73 -10.26
N ARG A 77 8.92 -2.54 -10.12
CA ARG A 77 8.05 -3.46 -9.36
C ARG A 77 8.01 -4.85 -9.98
N MET A 78 7.87 -4.91 -11.31
CA MET A 78 7.89 -6.17 -12.08
C MET A 78 9.21 -6.92 -11.91
N ALA A 79 10.34 -6.23 -12.05
CA ALA A 79 11.66 -6.82 -11.88
C ALA A 79 11.84 -7.40 -10.47
N ARG A 80 11.45 -6.67 -9.41
CA ARG A 80 11.49 -7.17 -8.03
C ARG A 80 10.61 -8.38 -7.81
N THR A 81 9.38 -8.33 -8.30
CA THR A 81 8.44 -9.45 -8.17
C THR A 81 8.95 -10.69 -8.88
N LYS A 82 9.43 -10.54 -10.12
CA LYS A 82 10.02 -11.64 -10.88
C LYS A 82 11.19 -12.25 -10.11
N ARG A 83 12.12 -11.42 -9.63
CA ARG A 83 13.29 -11.89 -8.87
C ARG A 83 12.88 -12.62 -7.58
N PHE A 84 11.92 -12.09 -6.83
CA PHE A 84 11.36 -12.75 -5.65
C PHE A 84 10.79 -14.13 -5.94
N LEU A 85 10.24 -14.36 -7.14
CA LEU A 85 9.65 -15.62 -7.54
C LEU A 85 10.64 -16.62 -8.14
N THR A 86 11.66 -16.13 -8.85
CA THR A 86 12.55 -16.97 -9.66
C THR A 86 14.00 -17.06 -9.14
N ASP A 87 14.42 -16.14 -8.28
CA ASP A 87 15.75 -16.06 -7.68
C ASP A 87 15.63 -15.60 -6.23
N ARG A 88 14.91 -16.42 -5.45
CA ARG A 88 14.50 -16.12 -4.08
C ARG A 88 15.68 -15.85 -3.16
N GLU A 89 16.70 -16.69 -3.19
CA GLU A 89 17.86 -16.60 -2.31
C GLU A 89 18.62 -15.28 -2.51
N SER A 90 18.91 -14.91 -3.75
CA SER A 90 19.58 -13.67 -4.07
C SER A 90 18.72 -12.44 -3.73
N PHE A 91 17.39 -12.53 -3.93
CA PHE A 91 16.47 -11.47 -3.52
C PHE A 91 16.48 -11.26 -2.01
N GLU A 92 16.39 -12.34 -1.23
CA GLU A 92 16.37 -12.31 0.22
C GLU A 92 17.68 -11.78 0.79
N ALA A 93 18.81 -12.17 0.22
CA ALA A 93 20.13 -11.66 0.62
C ALA A 93 20.24 -10.13 0.44
N ASP A 94 19.80 -9.60 -0.71
CA ASP A 94 19.79 -8.16 -0.94
C ASP A 94 18.78 -7.44 -0.06
N PHE A 95 17.60 -8.03 0.16
CA PHE A 95 16.57 -7.47 1.02
C PHE A 95 17.03 -7.35 2.47
N VAL A 96 17.62 -8.41 3.03
CA VAL A 96 18.21 -8.39 4.38
C VAL A 96 19.37 -7.38 4.44
N THR A 97 20.22 -7.31 3.43
CA THR A 97 21.31 -6.32 3.36
C THR A 97 20.78 -4.88 3.38
N ASP A 98 19.71 -4.58 2.64
CA ASP A 98 19.09 -3.26 2.65
C ASP A 98 18.51 -2.90 4.04
N LEU A 99 17.88 -3.87 4.73
CA LEU A 99 17.37 -3.67 6.09
C LEU A 99 18.50 -3.48 7.11
N VAL A 100 19.63 -4.20 6.98
CA VAL A 100 20.84 -3.99 7.80
C VAL A 100 21.37 -2.56 7.64
N ILE A 101 21.47 -2.09 6.40
CA ILE A 101 21.93 -0.72 6.11
C ILE A 101 20.98 0.32 6.70
N GLN A 102 19.67 0.09 6.59
CA GLN A 102 18.67 0.96 7.18
C GLN A 102 18.79 1.01 8.71
N GLN A 103 18.90 -0.15 9.36
CA GLN A 103 19.04 -0.22 10.82
C GLN A 103 20.34 0.45 11.28
N ALA A 104 21.45 0.21 10.59
CA ALA A 104 22.73 0.84 10.93
C ALA A 104 22.68 2.37 10.78
N LYS A 105 22.00 2.87 9.76
CA LYS A 105 21.80 4.31 9.59
C LYS A 105 20.93 4.88 10.71
N ALA A 106 19.83 4.21 11.07
CA ALA A 106 18.96 4.64 12.17
C ALA A 106 19.71 4.66 13.51
N ASP A 107 20.54 3.65 13.76
CA ASP A 107 21.39 3.58 14.95
C ASP A 107 22.40 4.74 15.01
N ALA A 108 23.01 5.07 13.86
CA ALA A 108 23.98 6.19 13.76
C ALA A 108 23.32 7.56 13.97
N ASP A 109 22.10 7.72 13.47
CA ASP A 109 21.32 8.96 13.57
C ASP A 109 20.55 9.05 14.93
N GLY A 110 20.56 7.99 15.75
CA GLY A 110 19.85 7.93 17.03
C GLY A 110 18.32 7.94 16.88
N VAL A 111 17.79 7.38 15.79
CA VAL A 111 16.37 7.34 15.48
C VAL A 111 15.87 5.91 15.28
N GLU A 112 14.55 5.72 15.22
CA GLU A 112 13.96 4.39 14.97
C GLU A 112 13.97 4.06 13.46
N ALA A 113 14.21 2.77 13.14
CA ALA A 113 14.03 2.22 11.80
C ALA A 113 12.62 1.64 11.66
N THR A 114 11.93 1.98 10.58
CA THR A 114 10.60 1.44 10.27
C THR A 114 10.56 0.90 8.85
N HIS A 115 9.91 -0.24 8.64
CA HIS A 115 9.79 -0.84 7.32
C HIS A 115 8.35 -1.30 7.03
N ARG A 116 7.91 -1.06 5.78
CA ARG A 116 6.64 -1.55 5.27
C ARG A 116 6.89 -2.60 4.17
N PRO A 117 6.77 -3.90 4.48
CA PRO A 117 7.06 -4.96 3.51
C PRO A 117 6.02 -5.10 2.39
N ASN A 118 4.80 -4.61 2.56
CA ASN A 118 3.74 -4.66 1.55
C ASN A 118 3.32 -3.26 1.08
N GLY A 119 4.17 -2.60 0.29
CA GLY A 119 3.82 -1.29 -0.30
C GLY A 119 2.71 -1.38 -1.34
N THR A 120 2.73 -2.42 -2.16
CA THR A 120 1.73 -2.71 -3.23
C THR A 120 1.45 -4.22 -3.36
N SER A 121 1.61 -4.97 -2.29
CA SER A 121 1.30 -6.40 -2.15
C SER A 121 0.52 -6.64 -0.87
N ASP A 122 0.12 -7.89 -0.63
CA ASP A 122 -0.46 -8.34 0.63
C ASP A 122 0.02 -9.78 0.91
N ILE A 123 1.35 -9.90 1.10
CA ILE A 123 2.03 -11.17 1.42
C ILE A 123 2.04 -11.34 2.93
N ALA A 124 1.72 -12.54 3.41
CA ALA A 124 1.82 -12.90 4.83
C ALA A 124 3.28 -13.16 5.20
N TRP A 125 4.05 -12.09 5.43
CA TRP A 125 5.47 -12.18 5.73
C TRP A 125 5.80 -12.89 7.04
N GLU A 126 4.85 -13.00 7.95
CA GLU A 126 4.98 -13.71 9.22
C GLU A 126 5.21 -15.21 9.08
N VAL A 127 4.79 -15.79 7.96
CA VAL A 127 5.05 -17.21 7.65
C VAL A 127 6.26 -17.41 6.73
N HIS A 128 6.83 -16.30 6.22
CA HIS A 128 7.95 -16.36 5.30
C HIS A 128 9.28 -16.53 6.04
N ARG A 129 9.97 -17.63 5.79
CA ARG A 129 11.25 -17.98 6.39
C ARG A 129 12.38 -17.72 5.41
N PHE A 130 13.46 -17.11 5.88
CA PHE A 130 14.68 -16.85 5.12
C PHE A 130 15.67 -18.00 5.38
N ASP A 131 15.74 -18.97 4.47
CA ASP A 131 16.55 -20.18 4.66
C ASP A 131 18.04 -19.85 4.80
N ALA A 132 18.57 -18.93 3.99
CA ALA A 132 19.95 -18.46 4.07
C ALA A 132 20.28 -17.77 5.41
N PHE A 133 19.28 -17.39 6.19
CA PHE A 133 19.40 -16.74 7.49
C PHE A 133 18.87 -17.60 8.64
N GLY A 134 19.07 -18.91 8.54
CA GLY A 134 18.71 -19.87 9.60
C GLY A 134 17.22 -20.12 9.78
N GLY A 135 16.42 -19.89 8.73
CA GLY A 135 14.97 -20.09 8.75
C GLY A 135 14.21 -19.09 9.61
N GLN A 136 14.81 -17.94 9.92
CA GLN A 136 14.16 -16.86 10.67
C GLN A 136 13.26 -16.02 9.76
N THR A 137 12.22 -15.40 10.33
CA THR A 137 11.45 -14.35 9.66
C THR A 137 12.21 -13.02 9.70
N MET A 138 11.80 -12.04 8.88
CA MET A 138 12.39 -10.69 8.96
C MET A 138 12.17 -10.05 10.34
N PHE A 139 11.06 -10.35 11.00
CA PHE A 139 10.73 -9.81 12.32
C PHE A 139 11.68 -10.33 13.41
N GLU A 140 12.06 -11.60 13.31
CA GLU A 140 13.04 -12.23 14.19
C GLU A 140 14.48 -11.76 13.91
N LEU A 141 14.81 -11.50 12.62
CA LEU A 141 16.13 -10.97 12.24
C LEU A 141 16.33 -9.52 12.68
N PHE A 142 15.27 -8.70 12.70
CA PHE A 142 15.32 -7.28 13.02
C PHE A 142 14.39 -6.91 14.20
N PRO A 143 14.65 -7.41 15.43
CA PRO A 143 13.74 -7.22 16.56
C PRO A 143 13.63 -5.76 17.05
N ARG A 144 14.55 -4.87 16.63
CA ARG A 144 14.52 -3.44 16.96
C ARG A 144 13.88 -2.57 15.86
N MET A 145 13.60 -3.15 14.69
CA MET A 145 12.93 -2.45 13.60
C MET A 145 11.41 -2.61 13.76
N GLN A 146 10.68 -1.53 13.64
CA GLN A 146 9.23 -1.59 13.63
C GLN A 146 8.72 -1.84 12.22
N PHE A 147 7.94 -2.90 12.06
CA PHE A 147 7.27 -3.24 10.80
C PHE A 147 5.79 -2.88 10.86
N MET A 148 5.21 -2.55 9.71
CA MET A 148 3.78 -2.32 9.59
C MET A 148 3.26 -2.59 8.18
N ASP A 149 2.03 -3.08 8.08
CA ASP A 149 1.37 -3.28 6.79
C ASP A 149 -0.14 -3.03 6.86
N TYR A 150 -0.70 -2.75 5.68
CA TYR A 150 -2.12 -2.86 5.43
C TYR A 150 -2.42 -4.24 4.87
N THR A 151 -3.46 -4.89 5.38
CA THR A 151 -3.87 -6.22 4.91
C THR A 151 -5.36 -6.29 4.64
N LYS A 152 -5.76 -7.09 3.66
CA LYS A 152 -7.15 -7.49 3.41
C LYS A 152 -7.41 -8.93 3.84
N TYR A 153 -6.39 -9.64 4.28
CA TYR A 153 -6.60 -10.93 4.94
C TYR A 153 -7.47 -10.72 6.19
N PRO A 154 -8.48 -11.59 6.42
CA PRO A 154 -9.12 -11.66 7.72
C PRO A 154 -8.06 -11.71 8.84
N MET A 155 -8.21 -10.85 9.86
CA MET A 155 -7.22 -10.77 10.96
C MET A 155 -7.05 -12.08 11.72
N SER A 156 -8.00 -13.01 11.59
CA SER A 156 -7.90 -14.37 12.15
C SER A 156 -6.91 -15.29 11.39
N LEU A 157 -6.53 -14.91 10.19
CA LEU A 157 -5.57 -15.64 9.35
C LEU A 157 -4.15 -15.06 9.42
N ARG A 158 -3.94 -14.01 10.21
CA ARG A 158 -2.66 -13.34 10.38
C ARG A 158 -2.12 -13.55 11.80
N ASP A 159 -0.81 -13.66 11.93
CA ASP A 159 -0.18 -13.64 13.25
C ASP A 159 -0.06 -12.19 13.74
N THR A 160 -0.95 -11.81 14.62
CA THR A 160 -1.01 -10.47 15.23
C THR A 160 -0.28 -10.40 16.57
N THR A 161 0.46 -11.45 16.95
CA THR A 161 1.18 -11.53 18.23
C THR A 161 2.64 -11.10 18.10
N ILE A 162 3.15 -10.89 16.87
CA ILE A 162 4.52 -10.46 16.60
C ILE A 162 4.73 -9.03 17.13
N PRO A 163 5.59 -8.81 18.13
CA PRO A 163 5.61 -7.56 18.89
C PRO A 163 6.08 -6.35 18.10
N ASN A 164 6.89 -6.55 17.06
CA ASN A 164 7.42 -5.50 16.18
C ASN A 164 6.74 -5.47 14.79
N TYR A 165 5.55 -6.08 14.65
CA TYR A 165 4.78 -6.05 13.41
C TYR A 165 3.35 -5.57 13.66
N TYR A 166 3.02 -4.39 13.14
CA TYR A 166 1.71 -3.78 13.27
C TYR A 166 0.88 -3.94 12.00
N LEU A 167 -0.30 -4.55 12.12
CA LEU A 167 -1.21 -4.79 11.03
C LEU A 167 -2.44 -3.89 11.12
N ILE A 168 -2.82 -3.27 9.99
CA ILE A 168 -4.04 -2.49 9.83
C ILE A 168 -4.93 -3.22 8.83
N PHE A 169 -6.19 -3.47 9.19
CA PHE A 169 -7.14 -4.03 8.23
C PHE A 169 -7.52 -2.98 7.18
N SER A 170 -7.53 -3.35 5.91
CA SER A 170 -7.86 -2.44 4.80
C SER A 170 -9.24 -2.76 4.24
N LEU A 171 -10.19 -1.87 4.48
CA LEU A 171 -11.55 -1.97 3.97
C LEU A 171 -11.57 -1.90 2.44
N SER A 172 -12.39 -2.72 1.83
CA SER A 172 -12.73 -2.69 0.40
C SER A 172 -14.23 -2.95 0.19
N ASN A 173 -14.66 -2.99 -1.06
CA ASN A 173 -16.08 -3.17 -1.40
C ASN A 173 -16.67 -4.55 -1.03
N THR A 174 -15.84 -5.55 -0.74
CA THR A 174 -16.31 -6.94 -0.52
C THR A 174 -16.02 -7.48 0.89
N ASN A 175 -15.29 -6.74 1.74
CA ASN A 175 -14.82 -7.24 3.03
C ASN A 175 -15.32 -6.46 4.25
N GLU A 176 -16.47 -5.76 4.13
CA GLU A 176 -17.01 -4.94 5.22
C GLU A 176 -17.21 -5.72 6.51
N ASN A 177 -17.74 -6.94 6.44
CA ASN A 177 -17.96 -7.78 7.63
C ASN A 177 -16.65 -8.07 8.36
N GLU A 178 -15.57 -8.34 7.64
CA GLU A 178 -14.24 -8.57 8.25
C GLU A 178 -13.65 -7.28 8.81
N ALA A 179 -13.88 -6.13 8.16
CA ALA A 179 -13.48 -4.82 8.67
C ALA A 179 -14.19 -4.50 10.01
N ARG A 180 -15.50 -4.75 10.09
CA ARG A 180 -16.28 -4.56 11.34
C ARG A 180 -15.79 -5.50 12.44
N LYS A 181 -15.48 -6.76 12.14
CA LYS A 181 -14.86 -7.69 13.10
C LYS A 181 -13.48 -7.22 13.55
N ALA A 182 -12.67 -6.70 12.62
CA ALA A 182 -11.34 -6.19 12.95
C ALA A 182 -11.42 -5.02 13.94
N ILE A 183 -12.23 -4.00 13.65
CA ILE A 183 -12.36 -2.84 14.56
C ILE A 183 -12.93 -3.23 15.92
N GLN A 184 -13.91 -4.14 15.99
CA GLN A 184 -14.46 -4.67 17.24
C GLN A 184 -13.42 -5.41 18.09
N ARG A 185 -12.43 -6.05 17.45
CA ARG A 185 -11.31 -6.74 18.11
C ARG A 185 -10.15 -5.81 18.49
N GLY A 186 -10.26 -4.51 18.23
CA GLY A 186 -9.26 -3.51 18.60
C GLY A 186 -8.27 -3.12 17.52
N PHE A 187 -8.36 -3.71 16.33
CA PHE A 187 -7.52 -3.32 15.21
C PHE A 187 -7.99 -2.02 14.58
N ASN A 188 -7.05 -1.24 14.07
CA ASN A 188 -7.40 -0.09 13.24
C ASN A 188 -7.82 -0.56 11.83
N VAL A 189 -8.74 0.19 11.22
CA VAL A 189 -9.26 -0.10 9.89
C VAL A 189 -9.00 1.08 8.95
N ALA A 190 -8.28 0.84 7.87
CA ALA A 190 -8.04 1.85 6.84
C ALA A 190 -9.21 1.88 5.85
N VAL A 191 -9.69 3.09 5.56
CA VAL A 191 -10.84 3.35 4.68
C VAL A 191 -10.46 4.40 3.65
N VAL A 192 -10.61 4.08 2.37
CA VAL A 192 -10.48 5.09 1.30
C VAL A 192 -11.78 5.87 1.19
N MET A 193 -11.70 7.17 1.42
CA MET A 193 -12.86 8.06 1.49
C MET A 193 -12.89 9.09 0.37
N ALA A 194 -14.09 9.49 -0.04
CA ALA A 194 -14.33 10.59 -0.96
C ALA A 194 -14.13 11.96 -0.28
N VAL A 195 -12.89 12.22 0.13
CA VAL A 195 -12.47 13.49 0.76
C VAL A 195 -11.46 14.17 -0.13
N ARG A 196 -11.62 15.47 -0.39
CA ARG A 196 -10.68 16.26 -1.22
C ARG A 196 -9.32 16.46 -0.55
N PRO A 197 -8.25 16.62 -1.35
CA PRO A 197 -7.02 17.18 -0.84
C PRO A 197 -7.27 18.53 -0.14
N GLY A 198 -6.74 18.70 1.06
CA GLY A 198 -6.89 19.92 1.85
C GLY A 198 -8.17 20.02 2.69
N GLN A 199 -9.16 19.18 2.49
CA GLN A 199 -10.32 19.08 3.37
C GLN A 199 -10.01 18.17 4.57
N PRO A 200 -10.58 18.47 5.75
CA PRO A 200 -10.43 17.61 6.92
C PRO A 200 -11.11 16.26 6.70
N MET A 201 -10.57 15.21 7.34
CA MET A 201 -11.28 13.94 7.48
C MET A 201 -12.51 14.11 8.35
N PRO A 202 -13.57 13.27 8.21
CA PRO A 202 -14.68 13.26 9.16
C PRO A 202 -14.16 12.96 10.57
N GLY A 203 -14.83 13.48 11.60
CA GLY A 203 -14.46 13.18 12.99
C GLY A 203 -14.73 11.73 13.38
N GLU A 204 -15.70 11.10 12.73
CA GLU A 204 -16.17 9.76 13.03
C GLU A 204 -16.57 9.01 11.75
N PHE A 205 -16.40 7.69 11.78
CA PHE A 205 -16.87 6.77 10.75
C PHE A 205 -17.25 5.43 11.42
N TRP A 206 -18.47 4.95 11.20
CA TRP A 206 -19.04 3.77 11.85
C TRP A 206 -19.04 3.81 13.39
N GLY A 207 -19.12 4.99 14.01
CA GLY A 207 -19.08 5.16 15.46
C GLY A 207 -17.65 5.11 16.05
N HIS A 208 -16.61 5.17 15.20
CA HIS A 208 -15.22 5.18 15.63
C HIS A 208 -14.51 6.47 15.20
N PRO A 209 -13.56 6.98 16.02
CA PRO A 209 -12.81 8.18 15.67
C PRO A 209 -11.98 7.96 14.40
N VAL A 210 -11.86 9.01 13.57
CA VAL A 210 -11.08 8.98 12.34
C VAL A 210 -9.77 9.73 12.53
N VAL A 211 -8.66 9.09 12.16
CA VAL A 211 -7.34 9.73 12.04
C VAL A 211 -7.01 9.97 10.57
N ASP A 212 -6.36 11.09 10.27
CA ASP A 212 -5.92 11.40 8.89
C ASP A 212 -4.71 10.57 8.51
N GLY A 213 -4.94 9.48 7.77
CA GLY A 213 -3.91 8.56 7.30
C GLY A 213 -2.95 9.15 6.27
N ASP A 214 -3.20 10.37 5.77
CA ASP A 214 -2.30 11.06 4.85
C ASP A 214 -1.26 11.94 5.57
N GLU A 215 -1.33 12.07 6.89
CA GLU A 215 -0.35 12.85 7.66
C GLU A 215 1.01 12.18 7.75
N HIS A 216 1.06 10.89 8.01
CA HIS A 216 2.27 10.06 8.09
C HIS A 216 1.95 8.59 7.76
N ASP A 217 2.97 7.73 7.72
CA ASP A 217 2.80 6.29 7.46
C ASP A 217 2.99 5.40 8.72
N LEU A 218 3.25 5.97 9.90
CA LEU A 218 3.53 5.21 11.13
C LEU A 218 2.22 4.82 11.83
N ARG A 219 1.53 3.82 11.31
CA ARG A 219 0.20 3.41 11.78
C ARG A 219 0.17 2.85 13.20
N PHE A 220 1.30 2.30 13.67
CA PHE A 220 1.47 1.83 15.05
C PHE A 220 1.45 2.97 16.10
N MET A 221 1.56 4.24 15.64
CA MET A 221 1.41 5.42 16.50
C MET A 221 -0.04 5.94 16.56
N ASP A 222 -0.93 5.43 15.73
CA ASP A 222 -2.33 5.86 15.74
C ASP A 222 -3.05 5.28 16.98
N PRO A 223 -4.03 5.98 17.55
CA PRO A 223 -4.87 5.43 18.59
C PRO A 223 -5.52 4.11 18.16
N GLN A 224 -5.61 3.15 19.06
CA GLN A 224 -6.33 1.90 18.79
C GLN A 224 -7.82 2.14 18.59
N HIS A 225 -8.51 1.20 17.94
CA HIS A 225 -9.92 1.28 17.60
C HIS A 225 -10.30 2.51 16.75
N SER A 226 -9.36 2.96 15.92
CA SER A 226 -9.56 4.11 15.04
C SER A 226 -9.74 3.69 13.59
N ILE A 227 -10.49 4.50 12.86
CA ILE A 227 -10.53 4.46 11.40
C ILE A 227 -9.38 5.31 10.86
N VAL A 228 -8.56 4.73 10.00
CA VAL A 228 -7.50 5.45 9.27
C VAL A 228 -8.08 5.94 7.95
N GLY A 229 -8.53 7.19 7.91
CA GLY A 229 -9.09 7.81 6.72
C GLY A 229 -7.99 8.11 5.69
N LEU A 230 -8.17 7.61 4.49
CA LEU A 230 -7.27 7.82 3.35
C LEU A 230 -8.05 8.50 2.22
N ARG A 231 -7.50 9.57 1.65
CA ARG A 231 -8.12 10.21 0.48
C ARG A 231 -7.97 9.35 -0.75
N ALA A 232 -9.02 9.27 -1.55
CA ALA A 232 -8.97 8.62 -2.87
C ALA A 232 -7.87 9.24 -3.74
N LYS A 233 -7.06 8.41 -4.42
CA LYS A 233 -5.94 8.83 -5.27
C LYS A 233 -5.91 7.98 -6.55
N GLY A 234 -5.30 8.52 -7.60
CA GLY A 234 -5.21 7.81 -8.89
C GLY A 234 -6.59 7.43 -9.42
N LEU A 235 -6.75 6.19 -9.85
CA LEU A 235 -8.02 5.66 -10.38
C LEU A 235 -9.14 5.53 -9.32
N ALA A 236 -8.83 5.65 -8.02
CA ALA A 236 -9.86 5.67 -7.00
C ALA A 236 -10.63 6.99 -6.95
N VAL A 237 -10.11 8.07 -7.57
CA VAL A 237 -10.85 9.33 -7.68
C VAL A 237 -11.99 9.16 -8.67
N GLY A 238 -13.23 9.33 -8.21
CA GLY A 238 -14.41 9.12 -9.03
C GLY A 238 -14.86 7.67 -9.19
N ASP A 239 -14.18 6.72 -8.50
CA ASP A 239 -14.56 5.32 -8.52
C ASP A 239 -15.98 5.09 -7.96
N THR A 240 -16.77 4.29 -8.66
CA THR A 240 -18.14 3.90 -8.30
C THR A 240 -18.30 2.38 -8.13
N SER A 241 -17.20 1.66 -7.98
CA SER A 241 -17.23 0.21 -7.76
C SER A 241 -17.58 -0.18 -6.31
N GLY A 242 -17.74 0.81 -5.42
CA GLY A 242 -17.93 0.61 -3.99
C GLY A 242 -16.63 0.53 -3.20
N PHE A 243 -15.46 0.64 -3.83
CA PHE A 243 -14.17 0.65 -3.13
C PHE A 243 -13.97 1.94 -2.30
N VAL A 244 -14.47 3.06 -2.79
CA VAL A 244 -14.44 4.35 -2.08
C VAL A 244 -15.71 4.51 -1.25
N TRP A 245 -15.56 5.08 -0.05
CA TRP A 245 -16.63 5.22 0.93
C TRP A 245 -17.01 6.69 1.13
N SER A 246 -18.29 6.93 1.36
CA SER A 246 -18.81 8.25 1.68
C SER A 246 -18.39 8.64 3.10
N PRO A 247 -17.67 9.77 3.30
CA PRO A 247 -17.34 10.24 4.64
C PRO A 247 -18.55 10.73 5.44
N LYS A 248 -19.70 10.96 4.78
CA LYS A 248 -20.92 11.47 5.41
C LYS A 248 -21.86 10.37 5.86
N THR A 249 -22.06 9.34 5.04
CA THR A 249 -23.05 8.29 5.31
C THR A 249 -22.42 7.01 5.82
N GLY A 250 -21.12 6.81 5.60
CA GLY A 250 -20.44 5.56 5.93
C GLY A 250 -20.75 4.41 4.98
N ASP A 251 -21.32 4.72 3.79
CA ASP A 251 -21.69 3.74 2.77
C ASP A 251 -20.69 3.71 1.61
N GLN A 252 -20.71 2.62 0.87
CA GLN A 252 -19.97 2.49 -0.39
C GLN A 252 -20.49 3.47 -1.44
N ILE A 253 -19.57 4.08 -2.19
CA ILE A 253 -19.95 4.92 -3.34
C ILE A 253 -20.11 4.02 -4.56
N THR A 254 -21.35 3.92 -5.06
CA THR A 254 -21.72 3.12 -6.23
C THR A 254 -22.31 3.95 -7.37
N MET A 255 -22.49 5.25 -7.14
CA MET A 255 -23.02 6.20 -8.13
C MET A 255 -22.29 7.53 -8.10
N VAL A 256 -22.21 8.19 -9.25
CA VAL A 256 -21.56 9.51 -9.41
C VAL A 256 -22.20 10.57 -8.51
N SER A 257 -23.54 10.54 -8.32
CA SER A 257 -24.25 11.46 -7.44
C SER A 257 -23.73 11.41 -6.00
N GLN A 258 -23.36 10.23 -5.50
CA GLN A 258 -22.82 10.08 -4.15
C GLN A 258 -21.44 10.76 -3.99
N TRP A 259 -20.62 10.80 -5.05
CA TRP A 259 -19.40 11.61 -5.08
C TRP A 259 -19.70 13.10 -4.97
N ILE A 260 -20.72 13.57 -5.71
CA ILE A 260 -21.17 14.98 -5.68
C ILE A 260 -21.68 15.34 -4.28
N ASP A 261 -22.44 14.46 -3.65
CA ASP A 261 -22.98 14.67 -2.30
C ASP A 261 -21.89 14.57 -1.21
N ALA A 262 -20.93 13.69 -1.38
CA ALA A 262 -19.78 13.60 -0.50
C ALA A 262 -18.93 14.87 -0.58
N ASP A 263 -18.83 15.46 -1.77
CA ASP A 263 -17.97 16.60 -2.04
C ASP A 263 -18.48 17.49 -3.19
N ARG A 264 -19.41 18.40 -2.86
CA ARG A 264 -20.11 19.29 -3.85
C ARG A 264 -19.24 20.12 -4.77
N GLY A 265 -17.96 20.13 -4.71
CA GLY A 265 -17.13 20.90 -5.62
C GLY A 265 -16.13 20.06 -6.44
N PHE A 266 -15.98 18.77 -6.13
CA PHE A 266 -15.00 17.91 -6.79
C PHE A 266 -15.45 17.45 -8.19
N ALA A 267 -16.77 17.33 -8.40
CA ALA A 267 -17.39 16.74 -9.57
C ALA A 267 -17.10 17.48 -10.89
N ASN A 268 -16.99 18.80 -10.85
CA ASN A 268 -16.98 19.59 -12.10
C ASN A 268 -15.67 19.56 -12.88
N HIS A 269 -14.54 19.16 -12.25
CA HIS A 269 -13.23 19.25 -12.94
C HIS A 269 -12.64 17.89 -13.37
N GLN A 270 -12.95 16.80 -12.66
CA GLN A 270 -12.34 15.49 -12.96
C GLN A 270 -13.25 14.52 -13.71
N PHE A 271 -14.56 14.58 -13.50
CA PHE A 271 -15.50 13.81 -14.31
C PHE A 271 -15.53 14.24 -15.79
N ALA A 272 -15.28 15.53 -16.06
CA ALA A 272 -15.12 16.03 -17.41
C ALA A 272 -13.91 15.40 -18.14
N LYS A 273 -12.79 15.19 -17.44
CA LYS A 273 -11.57 14.57 -18.02
C LYS A 273 -11.69 13.05 -18.21
N ALA A 274 -12.42 12.35 -17.35
CA ALA A 274 -12.62 10.91 -17.51
C ALA A 274 -13.56 10.58 -18.68
N ASN A 275 -14.56 11.42 -18.93
CA ASN A 275 -15.47 11.27 -20.07
C ASN A 275 -14.83 11.68 -21.41
N ASP A 276 -13.86 12.59 -21.39
CA ASP A 276 -13.15 13.04 -22.60
C ASP A 276 -12.17 11.99 -23.12
N THR A 277 -11.59 11.17 -22.24
CA THR A 277 -10.70 10.07 -22.63
C THR A 277 -11.44 8.84 -23.17
N SER A 278 -12.73 8.67 -22.86
CA SER A 278 -13.54 7.58 -23.42
C SER A 278 -14.04 7.86 -24.85
N ALA A 279 -14.09 9.14 -25.26
CA ALA A 279 -14.48 9.54 -26.60
C ALA A 279 -13.35 9.45 -27.65
N ALA A 280 -12.10 9.26 -27.23
CA ALA A 280 -10.93 9.28 -28.12
C ALA A 280 -10.47 7.90 -28.62
N GLN A 281 -11.20 6.81 -28.37
CA GLN A 281 -10.83 5.46 -28.82
C GLN A 281 -11.65 4.88 -29.98
N ASN A 282 -12.33 5.70 -30.74
CA ASN A 282 -12.80 5.30 -32.08
C ASN A 282 -11.75 5.71 -33.13
N ILE A 283 -10.63 4.98 -33.19
CA ILE A 283 -9.69 5.07 -34.31
C ILE A 283 -10.17 4.06 -35.36
N ASP A 284 -10.75 4.62 -36.45
CA ASP A 284 -11.02 3.94 -37.70
C ASP A 284 -9.79 3.18 -38.20
N MET A 285 -9.91 1.88 -38.39
CA MET A 285 -8.91 1.06 -39.07
C MET A 285 -9.05 1.28 -40.57
N PRO A 286 -8.02 1.73 -41.30
CA PRO A 286 -8.09 1.85 -42.75
C PRO A 286 -8.13 0.44 -43.39
N GLY A 287 -9.04 0.30 -44.37
CA GLY A 287 -9.35 -0.93 -45.06
C GLY A 287 -8.15 -1.57 -45.76
N VAL A 288 -8.10 -2.89 -45.65
CA VAL A 288 -7.22 -3.77 -46.43
C VAL A 288 -7.77 -3.81 -47.87
N ALA A 289 -7.01 -3.24 -48.82
CA ALA A 289 -7.27 -3.38 -50.23
C ALA A 289 -6.96 -4.83 -50.65
N THR A 290 -7.98 -5.54 -51.15
CA THR A 290 -7.81 -6.79 -51.87
C THR A 290 -7.30 -6.50 -53.26
N ALA A 291 -6.08 -6.96 -53.59
CA ALA A 291 -5.58 -7.00 -54.96
C ALA A 291 -6.08 -8.28 -55.65
N SER A 292 -6.71 -8.08 -56.75
CA SER A 292 -7.05 -9.09 -57.79
C SER A 292 -5.80 -9.51 -58.57
#